data_2fadeb2f6b83b3cc5a88d2af23659462
#
_entry.id   2fadeb2f6b83b3cc5a88d2af23659462
#
_cell.length_a   1.000
_cell.length_b   1.000
_cell.length_c   1.000
_cell.angle_alpha   90.00
_cell.angle_beta   90.00
_cell.angle_gamma   90.00
#
_symmetry.space_group_name_H-M   'P 1'
#
loop_
_entity.id
_entity.type
_entity.pdbx_description
1 polymer ?
#
loop_
_entity_poly.entity_id
_entity_poly.type
_entity_poly.pdbx_seq_one_letter_code
_entity_poly.pdbx_strand_id
1 'polypeptide(L)'
;MSIPIQYNPRYPSIEDLRAKAKKRIPKFAFEYLDGGCNEDVNLYKNNHELRKVEMKPRYLIPFEKANLKTELFGYEYDAPFGISPVGLQGLMWPKSPEILAKAAFEHNIPFVLSTVTTASIESIAEITEGRAWFQLYHPAEDRVTKDLIKRIDAVECPVLVILSDVPSFGYRPRDIRNGLSMPPRMTLQNMIRVLKRPEWALKTLINGQPSFEVLKPYMPKNLNLSQLGKFMNDTFEGRLNEEKVKKLRDLWKGKLVIKGVESEADVETAIRLGLDGIIISNHGGRQVDMGQATITSLQNIAPKYNEQIKIMMDSGIRGGADIGRVLSSGADFTFLGRSFMYGVSALGKKGGDHTISILKAQLTQVMEQMCCETVHQLRKNLVQ
;
A
#
# COMPACT_ATOMS: atom_id res chain seq x y z
N MET A 1 16.80 -21.43 4.03
CA MET A 1 17.15 -20.97 5.41
C MET A 1 16.43 -19.65 5.62
N SER A 2 15.56 -19.53 6.62
CA SER A 2 14.94 -18.24 6.95
C SER A 2 16.01 -17.29 7.48
N ILE A 3 16.13 -16.11 6.85
CA ILE A 3 17.02 -15.05 7.33
C ILE A 3 16.56 -14.68 8.74
N PRO A 4 17.46 -14.66 9.75
CA PRO A 4 17.07 -14.31 11.11
C PRO A 4 16.54 -12.88 11.11
N ILE A 5 15.31 -12.70 11.57
CA ILE A 5 14.59 -11.43 11.64
C ILE A 5 15.38 -10.48 12.55
N GLN A 6 15.86 -9.35 12.01
CA GLN A 6 16.52 -8.31 12.79
C GLN A 6 15.48 -7.51 13.59
N TYR A 7 15.06 -8.05 14.72
CA TYR A 7 14.16 -7.37 15.63
C TYR A 7 14.92 -6.33 16.49
N ASN A 8 14.38 -5.12 16.56
CA ASN A 8 14.89 -4.06 17.42
C ASN A 8 13.93 -3.84 18.60
N PRO A 9 14.28 -4.29 19.81
CA PRO A 9 13.40 -4.22 21.00
C PRO A 9 13.08 -2.80 21.45
N ARG A 10 13.80 -1.76 20.96
CA ARG A 10 13.47 -0.35 21.23
C ARG A 10 12.24 0.15 20.48
N TYR A 11 11.79 -0.58 19.46
CA TYR A 11 10.64 -0.21 18.63
C TYR A 11 9.75 -1.44 18.40
N PRO A 12 9.10 -1.95 19.48
CA PRO A 12 8.37 -3.21 19.43
C PRO A 12 7.00 -3.11 18.72
N SER A 13 6.57 -1.92 18.37
CA SER A 13 5.28 -1.68 17.71
C SER A 13 5.38 -0.73 16.52
N ILE A 14 4.36 -0.75 15.67
CA ILE A 14 4.24 0.20 14.55
C ILE A 14 4.06 1.64 15.06
N GLU A 15 3.45 1.84 16.22
CA GLU A 15 3.32 3.18 16.81
C GLU A 15 4.68 3.73 17.29
N ASP A 16 5.58 2.88 17.79
CA ASP A 16 6.96 3.29 18.10
C ASP A 16 7.70 3.71 16.83
N LEU A 17 7.53 2.97 15.74
CA LEU A 17 8.09 3.35 14.43
C LEU A 17 7.52 4.69 13.95
N ARG A 18 6.20 4.90 14.08
CA ARG A 18 5.53 6.17 13.76
C ARG A 18 6.10 7.32 14.59
N ALA A 19 6.21 7.12 15.90
CA ALA A 19 6.77 8.13 16.82
C ALA A 19 8.23 8.47 16.49
N LYS A 20 9.05 7.46 16.14
CA LYS A 20 10.44 7.66 15.69
C LYS A 20 10.50 8.36 14.34
N ALA A 21 9.70 7.96 13.35
CA ALA A 21 9.61 8.59 12.04
C ALA A 21 9.28 10.09 12.15
N LYS A 22 8.30 10.45 12.99
CA LYS A 22 7.91 11.85 13.27
C LYS A 22 9.09 12.69 13.76
N LYS A 23 10.02 12.09 14.52
CA LYS A 23 11.22 12.77 15.02
C LYS A 23 12.37 12.79 14.02
N ARG A 24 12.37 11.90 13.02
CA ARG A 24 13.50 11.69 12.11
C ARG A 24 13.37 12.40 10.78
N ILE A 25 12.15 12.51 10.24
CA ILE A 25 11.90 13.16 8.96
C ILE A 25 11.28 14.56 9.13
N PRO A 26 11.37 15.47 8.13
CA PRO A 26 10.74 16.78 8.19
C PRO A 26 9.21 16.68 8.36
N LYS A 27 8.63 17.70 9.03
CA LYS A 27 7.19 17.74 9.31
C LYS A 27 6.33 17.57 8.06
N PHE A 28 6.70 18.23 6.97
CA PHE A 28 5.93 18.14 5.72
C PHE A 28 5.91 16.70 5.16
N ALA A 29 7.05 15.99 5.21
CA ALA A 29 7.14 14.60 4.76
C ALA A 29 6.35 13.65 5.70
N PHE A 30 6.42 13.90 7.01
CA PHE A 30 5.65 13.12 7.97
C PHE A 30 4.14 13.34 7.82
N GLU A 31 3.68 14.59 7.70
CA GLU A 31 2.26 14.91 7.56
C GLU A 31 1.69 14.44 6.22
N TYR A 32 2.49 14.42 5.15
CA TYR A 32 2.11 13.80 3.88
C TYR A 32 1.82 12.31 4.05
N LEU A 33 2.64 11.59 4.80
CA LEU A 33 2.45 10.16 5.08
C LEU A 33 1.28 9.91 6.03
N ASP A 34 1.22 10.67 7.12
CA ASP A 34 0.36 10.42 8.28
C ASP A 34 -1.07 10.93 8.09
N GLY A 35 -1.28 11.94 7.24
CA GLY A 35 -2.56 12.59 7.03
C GLY A 35 -3.51 11.84 6.09
N GLY A 36 -4.78 12.21 6.20
CA GLY A 36 -5.87 11.86 5.27
C GLY A 36 -6.30 13.04 4.40
N CYS A 37 -7.58 13.11 4.07
CA CYS A 37 -8.20 14.27 3.41
C CYS A 37 -9.13 15.02 4.37
N ASN A 38 -9.50 16.23 4.02
CA ASN A 38 -10.37 17.13 4.77
C ASN A 38 -10.04 17.17 6.27
N GLU A 39 -10.89 16.63 7.14
CA GLU A 39 -10.75 16.63 8.59
C GLU A 39 -10.17 15.32 9.15
N ASP A 40 -9.65 14.44 8.29
CA ASP A 40 -9.10 13.12 8.66
C ASP A 40 -10.14 12.15 9.26
N VAL A 41 -11.45 12.40 9.11
CA VAL A 41 -12.51 11.57 9.71
C VAL A 41 -12.42 10.12 9.27
N ASN A 42 -12.35 9.88 7.95
CA ASN A 42 -12.26 8.51 7.43
C ASN A 42 -10.92 7.83 7.76
N LEU A 43 -9.84 8.61 7.87
CA LEU A 43 -8.54 8.10 8.33
C LEU A 43 -8.65 7.45 9.71
N TYR A 44 -9.28 8.15 10.67
CA TYR A 44 -9.47 7.63 12.03
C TYR A 44 -10.54 6.55 12.09
N LYS A 45 -11.63 6.71 11.32
CA LYS A 45 -12.74 5.76 11.24
C LYS A 45 -12.26 4.37 10.77
N ASN A 46 -11.38 4.30 9.78
CA ASN A 46 -10.80 3.02 9.32
C ASN A 46 -10.16 2.23 10.47
N ASN A 47 -9.34 2.89 11.30
CA ASN A 47 -8.72 2.23 12.44
C ASN A 47 -9.72 1.89 13.55
N HIS A 48 -10.67 2.79 13.81
CA HIS A 48 -11.65 2.64 14.87
C HIS A 48 -12.59 1.47 14.60
N GLU A 49 -13.19 1.43 13.41
CA GLU A 49 -14.13 0.37 13.04
C GLU A 49 -13.42 -0.99 12.91
N LEU A 50 -12.21 -1.03 12.36
CA LEU A 50 -11.43 -2.26 12.30
C LEU A 50 -11.17 -2.85 13.70
N ARG A 51 -10.93 -2.02 14.70
CA ARG A 51 -10.65 -2.47 16.06
C ARG A 51 -11.89 -2.91 16.85
N LYS A 52 -13.10 -2.66 16.32
CA LYS A 52 -14.35 -3.22 16.88
C LYS A 52 -14.58 -4.68 16.48
N VAL A 53 -13.86 -5.18 15.50
CA VAL A 53 -13.94 -6.60 15.12
C VAL A 53 -13.38 -7.44 16.27
N GLU A 54 -14.22 -8.28 16.84
CA GLU A 54 -13.89 -9.16 17.95
C GLU A 54 -13.72 -10.61 17.48
N MET A 55 -12.80 -11.32 18.13
CA MET A 55 -12.52 -12.71 17.87
C MET A 55 -12.62 -13.51 19.16
N LYS A 56 -13.25 -14.68 19.10
CA LYS A 56 -13.45 -15.57 20.25
C LYS A 56 -12.50 -16.76 20.18
N PRO A 57 -11.57 -16.90 21.15
CA PRO A 57 -10.64 -18.02 21.17
C PRO A 57 -11.32 -19.33 21.57
N ARG A 58 -10.72 -20.46 21.16
CA ARG A 58 -11.13 -21.81 21.55
C ARG A 58 -9.90 -22.61 21.99
N TYR A 59 -9.65 -22.68 23.30
CA TYR A 59 -8.39 -23.21 23.84
C TYR A 59 -8.35 -24.74 24.01
N LEU A 60 -9.49 -25.40 24.17
CA LEU A 60 -9.53 -26.85 24.47
C LEU A 60 -9.64 -27.69 23.19
N ILE A 61 -8.69 -27.45 22.28
CA ILE A 61 -8.56 -28.21 21.03
C ILE A 61 -7.07 -28.50 20.76
N PRO A 62 -6.74 -29.56 20.00
CA PRO A 62 -5.39 -29.81 19.56
C PRO A 62 -4.86 -28.62 18.74
N PHE A 63 -3.61 -28.26 18.97
CA PHE A 63 -2.88 -27.21 18.25
C PHE A 63 -1.39 -27.54 18.25
N GLU A 64 -0.76 -27.54 17.10
CA GLU A 64 0.67 -27.81 17.00
C GLU A 64 1.45 -26.51 16.77
N LYS A 65 1.14 -25.83 15.65
CA LYS A 65 1.96 -24.69 15.20
C LYS A 65 1.19 -23.79 14.24
N ALA A 66 1.28 -22.48 14.45
CA ALA A 66 0.79 -21.48 13.49
C ALA A 66 1.67 -21.44 12.23
N ASN A 67 1.04 -21.44 11.06
CA ASN A 67 1.67 -21.28 9.77
C ASN A 67 1.05 -20.08 9.02
N LEU A 68 1.88 -19.08 8.75
CA LEU A 68 1.46 -17.86 8.06
C LEU A 68 1.41 -17.99 6.54
N LYS A 69 1.94 -19.08 5.97
CA LYS A 69 2.00 -19.27 4.53
C LYS A 69 0.61 -19.18 3.90
N THR A 70 0.56 -18.46 2.79
CA THR A 70 -0.70 -18.13 2.11
C THR A 70 -0.50 -18.11 0.61
N GLU A 71 -1.32 -18.86 -0.11
CA GLU A 71 -1.34 -18.83 -1.58
C GLU A 71 -2.18 -17.63 -2.06
N LEU A 72 -1.67 -16.91 -3.07
CA LEU A 72 -2.39 -15.87 -3.79
C LEU A 72 -1.97 -15.84 -5.24
N PHE A 73 -2.91 -16.01 -6.16
CA PHE A 73 -2.71 -16.03 -7.61
C PHE A 73 -1.66 -17.05 -8.11
N GLY A 74 -1.54 -18.20 -7.46
CA GLY A 74 -0.60 -19.27 -7.79
C GLY A 74 0.78 -19.13 -7.17
N TYR A 75 1.01 -18.09 -6.35
CA TYR A 75 2.25 -17.92 -5.60
C TYR A 75 2.03 -18.19 -4.11
N GLU A 76 2.92 -18.98 -3.49
CA GLU A 76 2.97 -19.16 -2.04
C GLU A 76 3.83 -18.05 -1.40
N TYR A 77 3.22 -17.22 -0.58
CA TYR A 77 3.87 -16.19 0.22
C TYR A 77 4.05 -16.65 1.67
N ASP A 78 5.10 -16.15 2.34
CA ASP A 78 5.44 -16.51 3.73
C ASP A 78 4.56 -15.82 4.78
N ALA A 79 3.65 -14.95 4.37
CA ALA A 79 2.67 -14.29 5.24
C ALA A 79 1.51 -13.70 4.43
N PRO A 80 0.30 -13.59 5.00
CA PRO A 80 -0.91 -13.11 4.34
C PRO A 80 -0.96 -11.57 4.24
N PHE A 81 0.19 -10.93 4.05
CA PHE A 81 0.24 -9.47 3.90
C PHE A 81 1.36 -9.03 2.96
N GLY A 82 1.14 -7.91 2.32
CA GLY A 82 2.08 -7.27 1.40
C GLY A 82 2.20 -5.77 1.62
N ILE A 83 3.08 -5.15 0.85
CA ILE A 83 3.33 -3.71 0.89
C ILE A 83 2.45 -3.02 -0.15
N SER A 84 1.52 -2.18 0.33
CA SER A 84 0.63 -1.36 -0.51
C SER A 84 1.42 -0.41 -1.41
N PRO A 85 0.87 -0.05 -2.59
CA PRO A 85 1.46 1.01 -3.41
C PRO A 85 1.36 2.36 -2.69
N VAL A 86 2.49 3.06 -2.60
CA VAL A 86 2.58 4.41 -2.01
C VAL A 86 3.28 5.34 -3.00
N GLY A 87 2.68 6.48 -3.28
CA GLY A 87 3.30 7.52 -4.10
C GLY A 87 4.40 8.28 -3.36
N LEU A 88 5.36 8.84 -4.09
CA LEU A 88 6.43 9.71 -3.55
C LEU A 88 7.16 9.14 -2.32
N GLN A 89 7.36 7.84 -2.26
CA GLN A 89 8.00 7.18 -1.11
C GLN A 89 9.36 7.80 -0.74
N GLY A 90 10.14 8.21 -1.73
CA GLY A 90 11.44 8.87 -1.55
C GLY A 90 11.37 10.22 -0.83
N LEU A 91 10.21 10.87 -0.78
CA LEU A 91 9.99 12.08 0.00
C LEU A 91 10.10 11.82 1.52
N MET A 92 9.60 10.69 2.00
CA MET A 92 9.68 10.30 3.39
C MET A 92 11.10 9.86 3.74
N TRP A 93 11.66 8.96 2.92
CA TRP A 93 13.05 8.54 3.08
C TRP A 93 13.64 8.14 1.72
N PRO A 94 14.84 8.64 1.36
CA PRO A 94 15.47 8.31 0.08
C PRO A 94 15.62 6.81 -0.12
N LYS A 95 15.40 6.34 -1.35
CA LYS A 95 15.45 4.93 -1.71
C LYS A 95 14.44 4.04 -0.98
N SER A 96 13.33 4.60 -0.47
CA SER A 96 12.28 3.82 0.19
C SER A 96 11.69 2.73 -0.68
N PRO A 97 11.36 2.95 -1.97
CA PRO A 97 10.83 1.88 -2.82
C PRO A 97 11.80 0.69 -2.91
N GLU A 98 13.07 0.97 -3.17
CA GLU A 98 14.10 -0.06 -3.33
C GLU A 98 14.36 -0.82 -2.00
N ILE A 99 14.38 -0.09 -0.87
CA ILE A 99 14.53 -0.70 0.46
C ILE A 99 13.36 -1.64 0.77
N LEU A 100 12.13 -1.20 0.49
CA LEU A 100 10.93 -1.98 0.78
C LEU A 100 10.75 -3.14 -0.20
N ALA A 101 11.07 -2.94 -1.48
CA ALA A 101 11.05 -4.00 -2.49
C ALA A 101 12.04 -5.13 -2.13
N LYS A 102 13.26 -4.75 -1.71
CA LYS A 102 14.27 -5.72 -1.26
C LYS A 102 13.78 -6.49 -0.03
N ALA A 103 13.28 -5.81 1.00
CA ALA A 103 12.76 -6.46 2.19
C ALA A 103 11.58 -7.40 1.87
N ALA A 104 10.66 -6.97 0.99
CA ALA A 104 9.55 -7.80 0.55
C ALA A 104 10.02 -9.07 -0.17
N PHE A 105 10.99 -8.94 -1.06
CA PHE A 105 11.57 -10.07 -1.79
C PHE A 105 12.28 -11.05 -0.86
N GLU A 106 13.13 -10.57 0.04
CA GLU A 106 13.88 -11.40 0.99
C GLU A 106 12.98 -12.14 1.99
N HIS A 107 11.81 -11.59 2.32
CA HIS A 107 10.82 -12.19 3.22
C HIS A 107 9.65 -12.87 2.50
N ASN A 108 9.73 -13.00 1.18
CA ASN A 108 8.72 -13.62 0.32
C ASN A 108 7.30 -13.12 0.60
N ILE A 109 7.12 -11.79 0.54
CA ILE A 109 5.81 -11.11 0.57
C ILE A 109 5.67 -10.19 -0.65
N PRO A 110 4.46 -9.90 -1.15
CA PRO A 110 4.30 -9.04 -2.31
C PRO A 110 4.62 -7.58 -2.01
N PHE A 111 5.29 -6.92 -2.97
CA PHE A 111 5.50 -5.47 -3.02
C PHE A 111 4.77 -4.90 -4.22
N VAL A 112 3.96 -3.86 -4.02
CA VAL A 112 3.24 -3.19 -5.11
C VAL A 112 3.88 -1.84 -5.41
N LEU A 113 4.46 -1.70 -6.59
CA LEU A 113 5.05 -0.45 -7.06
C LEU A 113 3.97 0.49 -7.60
N SER A 114 3.95 1.74 -7.16
CA SER A 114 3.00 2.75 -7.67
C SER A 114 3.50 3.44 -8.94
N THR A 115 2.62 3.82 -9.86
CA THR A 115 2.94 4.69 -11.01
C THR A 115 3.61 6.00 -10.59
N VAL A 116 3.19 6.57 -9.44
CA VAL A 116 3.72 7.84 -8.92
C VAL A 116 4.82 7.64 -7.88
N THR A 117 5.65 6.64 -8.09
CA THR A 117 6.79 6.28 -7.24
C THR A 117 8.07 7.04 -7.62
N THR A 118 9.08 6.95 -6.73
CA THR A 118 10.42 7.53 -6.92
C THR A 118 11.47 6.49 -7.37
N ALA A 119 11.05 5.32 -7.83
CA ALA A 119 11.90 4.30 -8.44
C ALA A 119 11.36 3.92 -9.82
N SER A 120 12.20 3.42 -10.71
CA SER A 120 11.76 2.91 -12.02
C SER A 120 11.19 1.49 -11.91
N ILE A 121 10.37 1.08 -12.89
CA ILE A 121 9.85 -0.29 -13.00
C ILE A 121 11.03 -1.26 -13.06
N GLU A 122 11.99 -0.96 -13.90
CA GLU A 122 13.15 -1.80 -14.21
C GLU A 122 14.03 -2.01 -12.98
N SER A 123 14.32 -0.94 -12.21
CA SER A 123 15.15 -1.06 -11.00
C SER A 123 14.48 -1.88 -9.90
N ILE A 124 13.16 -1.83 -9.78
CA ILE A 124 12.42 -2.64 -8.82
C ILE A 124 12.33 -4.09 -9.30
N ALA A 125 12.14 -4.32 -10.60
CA ALA A 125 12.14 -5.66 -11.16
C ALA A 125 13.50 -6.36 -10.97
N GLU A 126 14.61 -5.66 -11.16
CA GLU A 126 15.96 -6.18 -10.87
C GLU A 126 16.11 -6.61 -9.41
N ILE A 127 15.63 -5.80 -8.45
CA ILE A 127 15.70 -6.10 -7.01
C ILE A 127 14.81 -7.29 -6.63
N THR A 128 13.67 -7.47 -7.30
CA THR A 128 12.65 -8.45 -6.93
C THR A 128 12.59 -9.65 -7.88
N GLU A 129 13.52 -9.75 -8.83
CA GLU A 129 13.52 -10.78 -9.88
C GLU A 129 12.16 -10.90 -10.58
N GLY A 130 11.57 -9.75 -10.96
CA GLY A 130 10.29 -9.69 -11.63
C GLY A 130 9.06 -9.90 -10.73
N ARG A 131 9.22 -10.19 -9.43
CA ARG A 131 8.09 -10.56 -8.54
C ARG A 131 7.29 -9.36 -7.99
N ALA A 132 7.72 -8.12 -8.23
CA ALA A 132 6.96 -6.95 -7.83
C ALA A 132 5.67 -6.83 -8.65
N TRP A 133 4.57 -6.47 -7.98
CA TRP A 133 3.34 -6.05 -8.64
C TRP A 133 3.44 -4.60 -9.07
N PHE A 134 2.64 -4.19 -10.04
CA PHE A 134 2.59 -2.80 -10.48
C PHE A 134 1.18 -2.22 -10.34
N GLN A 135 1.07 -1.03 -9.74
CA GLN A 135 -0.19 -0.31 -9.64
C GLN A 135 -0.23 0.83 -10.65
N LEU A 136 -1.21 0.76 -11.54
CA LEU A 136 -1.46 1.71 -12.60
C LEU A 136 -2.50 2.75 -12.18
N TYR A 137 -2.08 4.03 -12.10
CA TYR A 137 -2.99 5.16 -12.29
C TYR A 137 -3.28 5.25 -13.78
N HIS A 138 -4.54 5.20 -14.17
CA HIS A 138 -4.89 5.18 -15.58
C HIS A 138 -4.53 6.53 -16.25
N PRO A 139 -3.55 6.58 -17.17
CA PRO A 139 -3.22 7.81 -17.89
C PRO A 139 -4.35 8.23 -18.84
N ALA A 140 -4.48 9.53 -19.07
CA ALA A 140 -5.41 10.07 -20.05
C ALA A 140 -5.05 9.65 -21.50
N GLU A 141 -3.74 9.53 -21.77
CA GLU A 141 -3.25 9.13 -23.10
C GLU A 141 -3.10 7.62 -23.22
N ASP A 142 -3.81 6.99 -24.16
CA ASP A 142 -3.69 5.55 -24.47
C ASP A 142 -2.26 5.12 -24.81
N ARG A 143 -1.46 6.01 -25.41
CA ARG A 143 -0.04 5.76 -25.74
C ARG A 143 0.77 5.49 -24.49
N VAL A 144 0.58 6.29 -23.43
CA VAL A 144 1.29 6.12 -22.16
C VAL A 144 0.86 4.82 -21.48
N THR A 145 -0.44 4.52 -21.50
CA THR A 145 -0.99 3.26 -20.97
C THR A 145 -0.36 2.05 -21.66
N LYS A 146 -0.33 2.03 -22.99
CA LYS A 146 0.25 0.92 -23.78
C LYS A 146 1.75 0.74 -23.51
N ASP A 147 2.48 1.84 -23.41
CA ASP A 147 3.92 1.78 -23.13
C ASP A 147 4.20 1.30 -21.70
N LEU A 148 3.46 1.76 -20.71
CA LEU A 148 3.56 1.24 -19.33
C LEU A 148 3.27 -0.26 -19.27
N ILE A 149 2.21 -0.73 -19.94
CA ILE A 149 1.89 -2.16 -20.00
C ILE A 149 3.02 -2.95 -20.66
N LYS A 150 3.57 -2.45 -21.77
CA LYS A 150 4.72 -3.08 -22.42
C LYS A 150 5.94 -3.15 -21.50
N ARG A 151 6.22 -2.12 -20.71
CA ARG A 151 7.36 -2.09 -19.78
C ARG A 151 7.18 -3.08 -18.62
N ILE A 152 5.98 -3.18 -18.05
CA ILE A 152 5.71 -4.14 -16.96
C ILE A 152 5.69 -5.59 -17.47
N ASP A 153 5.23 -5.81 -18.71
CA ASP A 153 5.27 -7.13 -19.36
C ASP A 153 6.71 -7.56 -19.63
N ALA A 154 7.57 -6.64 -20.10
CA ALA A 154 8.98 -6.89 -20.37
C ALA A 154 9.80 -7.27 -19.11
N VAL A 155 9.33 -6.94 -17.92
CA VAL A 155 9.94 -7.31 -16.64
C VAL A 155 9.19 -8.45 -15.94
N GLU A 156 8.32 -9.15 -16.65
CA GLU A 156 7.55 -10.30 -16.16
C GLU A 156 6.70 -10.02 -14.89
N CYS A 157 6.19 -8.78 -14.76
CA CYS A 157 5.35 -8.39 -13.63
C CYS A 157 4.14 -9.35 -13.49
N PRO A 158 3.93 -10.00 -12.32
CA PRO A 158 2.91 -11.05 -12.20
C PRO A 158 1.49 -10.50 -12.07
N VAL A 159 1.33 -9.30 -11.53
CA VAL A 159 0.01 -8.73 -11.22
C VAL A 159 -0.04 -7.24 -11.52
N LEU A 160 -1.00 -6.86 -12.35
CA LEU A 160 -1.36 -5.45 -12.58
C LEU A 160 -2.51 -5.06 -11.66
N VAL A 161 -2.31 -4.00 -10.86
CA VAL A 161 -3.33 -3.41 -10.00
C VAL A 161 -3.80 -2.10 -10.61
N ILE A 162 -5.05 -2.02 -11.04
CA ILE A 162 -5.65 -0.79 -11.54
C ILE A 162 -6.38 -0.05 -10.42
N LEU A 163 -6.38 1.28 -10.48
CA LEU A 163 -6.87 2.14 -9.40
C LEU A 163 -8.17 2.83 -9.78
N SER A 164 -9.24 2.64 -8.97
CA SER A 164 -10.55 3.25 -9.20
C SER A 164 -10.88 4.43 -8.28
N ASP A 165 -10.23 4.52 -7.11
CA ASP A 165 -10.56 5.45 -6.03
C ASP A 165 -9.90 6.84 -6.13
N VAL A 166 -9.28 7.17 -7.27
CA VAL A 166 -8.66 8.49 -7.51
C VAL A 166 -9.19 9.13 -8.79
N PRO A 167 -10.49 9.43 -8.89
CA PRO A 167 -11.04 10.20 -10.01
C PRO A 167 -10.57 11.64 -10.03
N SER A 168 -10.10 12.15 -8.89
CA SER A 168 -9.43 13.43 -8.68
C SER A 168 -8.59 13.34 -7.41
N PHE A 169 -7.62 14.24 -7.25
CA PHE A 169 -6.83 14.27 -6.02
C PHE A 169 -7.67 14.79 -4.84
N GLY A 170 -7.63 14.08 -3.71
CA GLY A 170 -8.31 14.48 -2.49
C GLY A 170 -7.83 15.84 -1.95
N TYR A 171 -8.74 16.59 -1.35
CA TYR A 171 -8.39 17.85 -0.69
C TYR A 171 -7.67 17.57 0.62
N ARG A 172 -6.39 17.94 0.73
CA ARG A 172 -5.50 17.60 1.85
C ARG A 172 -4.96 18.85 2.54
N PRO A 173 -5.65 19.36 3.56
CA PRO A 173 -5.24 20.61 4.24
C PRO A 173 -3.83 20.57 4.82
N ARG A 174 -3.36 19.39 5.28
CA ARG A 174 -1.99 19.25 5.78
C ARG A 174 -0.96 19.45 4.68
N ASP A 175 -1.18 18.88 3.51
CA ASP A 175 -0.29 19.01 2.35
C ASP A 175 -0.27 20.46 1.85
N ILE A 176 -1.44 21.11 1.79
CA ILE A 176 -1.59 22.53 1.40
C ILE A 176 -0.81 23.43 2.35
N ARG A 177 -1.00 23.29 3.67
CA ARG A 177 -0.28 24.08 4.69
C ARG A 177 1.24 23.87 4.66
N ASN A 178 1.68 22.70 4.21
CA ASN A 178 3.10 22.38 4.09
C ASN A 178 3.69 22.72 2.73
N GLY A 179 2.92 23.29 1.80
CA GLY A 179 3.38 23.64 0.46
C GLY A 179 3.63 22.43 -0.45
N LEU A 180 3.03 21.27 -0.15
CA LEU A 180 3.10 20.04 -0.96
C LEU A 180 1.92 19.90 -1.94
N SER A 181 0.96 20.86 -1.93
CA SER A 181 -0.05 20.91 -2.99
C SER A 181 0.61 21.19 -4.34
N MET A 182 0.00 20.72 -5.42
CA MET A 182 0.49 21.00 -6.76
C MET A 182 0.12 22.44 -7.19
N PRO A 183 1.06 23.25 -7.62
CA PRO A 183 2.51 23.04 -7.67
C PRO A 183 3.15 23.13 -6.26
N PRO A 184 4.13 22.27 -5.93
CA PRO A 184 4.77 22.30 -4.62
C PRO A 184 5.62 23.57 -4.44
N ARG A 185 5.66 24.08 -3.18
CA ARG A 185 6.41 25.29 -2.83
C ARG A 185 7.35 25.03 -1.66
N MET A 186 8.62 25.32 -1.85
CA MET A 186 9.60 25.30 -0.74
C MET A 186 9.50 26.62 0.03
N THR A 187 8.92 26.58 1.22
CA THR A 187 8.82 27.77 2.11
C THR A 187 10.03 27.88 3.00
N LEU A 188 10.33 29.10 3.50
CA LEU A 188 11.39 29.32 4.48
C LEU A 188 11.20 28.41 5.72
N GLN A 189 9.95 28.22 6.16
CA GLN A 189 9.63 27.31 7.26
C GLN A 189 10.01 25.86 6.93
N ASN A 190 9.83 25.40 5.71
CA ASN A 190 10.25 24.07 5.29
C ASN A 190 11.78 23.94 5.24
N MET A 191 12.50 24.97 4.83
CA MET A 191 13.96 24.99 4.88
C MET A 191 14.47 24.82 6.33
N ILE A 192 13.90 25.55 7.29
CA ILE A 192 14.22 25.39 8.72
C ILE A 192 13.89 23.98 9.22
N ARG A 193 12.76 23.40 8.79
CA ARG A 193 12.38 22.03 9.13
C ARG A 193 13.36 20.99 8.58
N VAL A 194 13.89 21.19 7.38
CA VAL A 194 14.93 20.36 6.77
C VAL A 194 16.23 20.46 7.58
N LEU A 195 16.68 21.67 7.93
CA LEU A 195 17.89 21.87 8.74
C LEU A 195 17.81 21.18 10.12
N LYS A 196 16.62 21.11 10.71
CA LYS A 196 16.38 20.37 11.97
C LYS A 196 16.41 18.85 11.80
N ARG A 197 16.57 18.32 10.60
CA ARG A 197 16.63 16.87 10.28
C ARG A 197 17.87 16.56 9.43
N PRO A 198 19.08 16.75 9.98
CA PRO A 198 20.33 16.68 9.21
C PRO A 198 20.56 15.33 8.54
N GLU A 199 20.20 14.23 9.18
CA GLU A 199 20.32 12.90 8.59
C GLU A 199 19.44 12.75 7.32
N TRP A 200 18.18 13.20 7.40
CA TRP A 200 17.26 13.17 6.25
C TRP A 200 17.78 14.10 5.13
N ALA A 201 18.21 15.30 5.50
CA ALA A 201 18.74 16.29 4.56
C ALA A 201 19.97 15.78 3.80
N LEU A 202 20.94 15.21 4.52
CA LEU A 202 22.16 14.66 3.93
C LEU A 202 21.83 13.47 3.01
N LYS A 203 20.98 12.55 3.46
CA LYS A 203 20.57 11.39 2.65
C LYS A 203 19.82 11.83 1.38
N THR A 204 18.94 12.83 1.47
CA THR A 204 18.25 13.39 0.31
C THR A 204 19.22 14.10 -0.65
N LEU A 205 20.19 14.84 -0.12
CA LEU A 205 21.21 15.49 -0.94
C LEU A 205 22.05 14.47 -1.74
N ILE A 206 22.49 13.39 -1.08
CA ILE A 206 23.31 12.34 -1.72
C ILE A 206 22.53 11.57 -2.78
N ASN A 207 21.23 11.29 -2.55
CA ASN A 207 20.41 10.47 -3.47
C ASN A 207 19.61 11.32 -4.48
N GLY A 208 19.68 12.64 -4.41
CA GLY A 208 18.92 13.55 -5.26
C GLY A 208 17.49 13.80 -4.73
N GLN A 209 16.85 14.82 -5.34
CA GLN A 209 15.46 15.13 -5.01
C GLN A 209 14.53 14.03 -5.51
N PRO A 210 13.44 13.70 -4.77
CA PRO A 210 12.45 12.74 -5.22
C PRO A 210 11.82 13.18 -6.55
N SER A 211 11.80 12.29 -7.53
CA SER A 211 11.17 12.50 -8.84
C SER A 211 10.28 11.31 -9.18
N PHE A 212 9.34 11.49 -10.12
CA PHE A 212 8.44 10.43 -10.57
C PHE A 212 9.14 9.57 -11.65
N GLU A 213 9.98 8.63 -11.24
CA GLU A 213 10.86 7.88 -12.14
C GLU A 213 10.11 7.04 -13.19
N VAL A 214 8.94 6.48 -12.85
CA VAL A 214 8.09 5.74 -13.82
C VAL A 214 7.57 6.67 -14.92
N LEU A 215 7.21 7.92 -14.56
CA LEU A 215 6.62 8.89 -15.47
C LEU A 215 7.65 9.74 -16.23
N LYS A 216 8.90 9.72 -15.80
CA LYS A 216 9.99 10.53 -16.37
C LYS A 216 10.13 10.44 -17.89
N PRO A 217 9.96 9.26 -18.55
CA PRO A 217 10.00 9.17 -20.01
C PRO A 217 8.90 9.96 -20.75
N TYR A 218 7.79 10.23 -20.07
CA TYR A 218 6.62 10.92 -20.63
C TYR A 218 6.58 12.40 -20.27
N MET A 219 7.45 12.84 -19.36
CA MET A 219 7.52 14.23 -18.91
C MET A 219 8.26 15.10 -19.94
N PRO A 220 7.78 16.32 -20.21
CA PRO A 220 8.58 17.31 -20.94
C PRO A 220 9.93 17.57 -20.25
N LYS A 221 10.97 17.82 -21.03
CA LYS A 221 12.29 18.20 -20.50
C LYS A 221 12.21 19.54 -19.77
N ASN A 222 12.91 19.67 -18.65
CA ASN A 222 13.05 20.91 -17.87
C ASN A 222 11.74 21.49 -17.30
N LEU A 223 10.83 20.63 -16.81
CA LEU A 223 9.63 21.07 -16.11
C LEU A 223 9.97 21.88 -14.85
N ASN A 224 9.41 23.08 -14.74
CA ASN A 224 9.35 23.76 -13.45
C ASN A 224 8.22 23.17 -12.57
N LEU A 225 8.18 23.54 -11.29
CA LEU A 225 7.21 22.98 -10.34
C LEU A 225 5.74 23.22 -10.72
N SER A 226 5.45 24.39 -11.33
CA SER A 226 4.10 24.72 -11.81
C SER A 226 3.68 23.82 -12.98
N GLN A 227 4.59 23.63 -13.93
CA GLN A 227 4.37 22.74 -15.07
C GLN A 227 4.24 21.28 -14.65
N LEU A 228 4.96 20.83 -13.60
CA LEU A 228 4.83 19.50 -13.02
C LEU A 228 3.40 19.27 -12.49
N GLY A 229 2.82 20.25 -11.78
CA GLY A 229 1.45 20.17 -11.30
C GLY A 229 0.44 20.02 -12.43
N LYS A 230 0.59 20.83 -13.49
CA LYS A 230 -0.24 20.72 -14.70
C LYS A 230 -0.07 19.35 -15.37
N PHE A 231 1.17 18.91 -15.60
CA PHE A 231 1.45 17.60 -16.19
C PHE A 231 0.77 16.46 -15.41
N MET A 232 0.84 16.47 -14.08
CA MET A 232 0.20 15.44 -13.25
C MET A 232 -1.32 15.45 -13.37
N ASN A 233 -1.94 16.64 -13.40
CA ASN A 233 -3.39 16.75 -13.61
C ASN A 233 -3.78 16.26 -15.00
N ASP A 234 -3.11 16.73 -16.04
CA ASP A 234 -3.40 16.39 -17.45
C ASP A 234 -3.18 14.87 -17.69
N THR A 235 -2.13 14.28 -17.05
CA THR A 235 -1.81 12.87 -17.23
C THR A 235 -2.85 11.95 -16.56
N PHE A 236 -3.41 12.35 -15.43
CA PHE A 236 -4.35 11.54 -14.67
C PHE A 236 -5.77 12.11 -14.67
N GLU A 237 -6.08 12.97 -15.63
CA GLU A 237 -7.42 13.47 -15.83
C GLU A 237 -8.33 12.37 -16.37
N GLY A 238 -9.35 12.04 -15.60
CA GLY A 238 -10.40 11.14 -16.03
C GLY A 238 -10.55 9.89 -15.17
N ARG A 239 -11.83 9.53 -15.02
CA ARG A 239 -12.23 8.38 -14.23
C ARG A 239 -11.97 7.08 -14.99
N LEU A 240 -11.59 6.06 -14.22
CA LEU A 240 -11.68 4.68 -14.69
C LEU A 240 -13.18 4.33 -14.86
N ASN A 241 -13.54 3.73 -15.99
CA ASN A 241 -14.87 3.21 -16.28
C ASN A 241 -14.77 1.81 -16.89
N GLU A 242 -15.91 1.13 -17.07
CA GLU A 242 -15.94 -0.24 -17.58
C GLU A 242 -15.23 -0.40 -18.93
N GLU A 243 -15.41 0.55 -19.86
CA GLU A 243 -14.77 0.50 -21.18
C GLU A 243 -13.24 0.52 -21.07
N LYS A 244 -12.70 1.38 -20.20
CA LYS A 244 -11.26 1.46 -19.93
C LYS A 244 -10.75 0.20 -19.24
N VAL A 245 -11.50 -0.35 -18.28
CA VAL A 245 -11.14 -1.61 -17.61
C VAL A 245 -11.12 -2.76 -18.64
N LYS A 246 -12.10 -2.84 -19.51
CA LYS A 246 -12.13 -3.84 -20.58
C LYS A 246 -10.94 -3.72 -21.52
N LYS A 247 -10.61 -2.51 -21.98
CA LYS A 247 -9.41 -2.27 -22.79
C LYS A 247 -8.12 -2.71 -22.08
N LEU A 248 -8.00 -2.45 -20.76
CA LEU A 248 -6.87 -2.90 -19.97
C LEU A 248 -6.83 -4.42 -19.83
N ARG A 249 -7.98 -5.08 -19.60
CA ARG A 249 -8.07 -6.55 -19.58
C ARG A 249 -7.65 -7.17 -20.90
N ASP A 250 -8.05 -6.56 -22.02
CA ASP A 250 -7.67 -7.04 -23.37
C ASP A 250 -6.16 -6.92 -23.64
N LEU A 251 -5.54 -5.86 -23.13
CA LEU A 251 -4.10 -5.59 -23.27
C LEU A 251 -3.24 -6.44 -22.32
N TRP A 252 -3.68 -6.61 -21.07
CA TRP A 252 -2.93 -7.30 -20.04
C TRP A 252 -3.37 -8.76 -19.91
N LYS A 253 -2.46 -9.71 -20.05
CA LYS A 253 -2.75 -11.15 -20.00
C LYS A 253 -2.45 -11.81 -18.65
N GLY A 254 -1.69 -11.14 -17.79
CA GLY A 254 -1.42 -11.58 -16.42
C GLY A 254 -2.61 -11.37 -15.48
N LYS A 255 -2.37 -11.51 -14.19
CA LYS A 255 -3.40 -11.26 -13.16
C LYS A 255 -3.75 -9.78 -13.11
N LEU A 256 -5.06 -9.47 -13.14
CA LEU A 256 -5.60 -8.12 -13.11
C LEU A 256 -6.44 -7.90 -11.86
N VAL A 257 -6.07 -6.94 -11.06
CA VAL A 257 -6.73 -6.60 -9.80
C VAL A 257 -7.21 -5.15 -9.84
N ILE A 258 -8.41 -4.88 -9.34
CA ILE A 258 -8.88 -3.51 -9.15
C ILE A 258 -8.82 -3.12 -7.68
N LYS A 259 -8.25 -1.94 -7.40
CA LYS A 259 -8.10 -1.35 -6.06
C LYS A 259 -9.00 -0.12 -5.92
N GLY A 260 -9.59 0.06 -4.72
CA GLY A 260 -10.50 1.17 -4.45
C GLY A 260 -11.96 0.78 -4.57
N VAL A 261 -12.27 -0.49 -4.37
CA VAL A 261 -13.63 -1.04 -4.41
C VAL A 261 -14.23 -1.02 -3.01
N GLU A 262 -15.45 -0.47 -2.89
CA GLU A 262 -16.21 -0.43 -1.63
C GLU A 262 -17.68 -0.81 -1.82
N SER A 263 -18.17 -0.96 -3.06
CA SER A 263 -19.56 -1.29 -3.38
C SER A 263 -19.70 -2.68 -4.00
N GLU A 264 -20.82 -3.35 -3.74
CA GLU A 264 -21.15 -4.64 -4.37
C GLU A 264 -21.27 -4.51 -5.88
N ALA A 265 -21.83 -3.41 -6.39
CA ALA A 265 -21.96 -3.15 -7.83
C ALA A 265 -20.60 -3.11 -8.56
N ASP A 266 -19.57 -2.55 -7.90
CA ASP A 266 -18.21 -2.54 -8.47
C ASP A 266 -17.58 -3.94 -8.44
N VAL A 267 -17.89 -4.75 -7.41
CA VAL A 267 -17.45 -6.16 -7.34
C VAL A 267 -18.08 -6.97 -8.49
N GLU A 268 -19.39 -6.86 -8.69
CA GLU A 268 -20.09 -7.54 -9.77
C GLU A 268 -19.55 -7.12 -11.15
N THR A 269 -19.23 -5.84 -11.30
CA THR A 269 -18.58 -5.33 -12.50
C THR A 269 -17.18 -5.93 -12.70
N ALA A 270 -16.38 -6.03 -11.64
CA ALA A 270 -15.05 -6.64 -11.69
C ALA A 270 -15.13 -8.12 -12.11
N ILE A 271 -16.07 -8.88 -11.54
CA ILE A 271 -16.31 -10.30 -11.89
C ILE A 271 -16.74 -10.41 -13.36
N ARG A 272 -17.72 -9.62 -13.80
CA ARG A 272 -18.23 -9.63 -15.18
C ARG A 272 -17.15 -9.27 -16.20
N LEU A 273 -16.23 -8.41 -15.86
CA LEU A 273 -15.09 -8.01 -16.71
C LEU A 273 -13.90 -8.98 -16.64
N GLY A 274 -14.01 -10.07 -15.89
CA GLY A 274 -12.97 -11.10 -15.79
C GLY A 274 -11.71 -10.66 -15.04
N LEU A 275 -11.87 -9.86 -14.00
CA LEU A 275 -10.76 -9.52 -13.11
C LEU A 275 -10.48 -10.68 -12.15
N ASP A 276 -9.21 -10.86 -11.80
CA ASP A 276 -8.74 -11.94 -10.91
C ASP A 276 -8.92 -11.63 -9.42
N GLY A 277 -9.02 -10.35 -9.07
CA GLY A 277 -9.16 -9.94 -7.67
C GLY A 277 -9.54 -8.48 -7.48
N ILE A 278 -9.96 -8.16 -6.26
CA ILE A 278 -10.27 -6.81 -5.80
C ILE A 278 -9.46 -6.48 -4.54
N ILE A 279 -9.09 -5.21 -4.37
CA ILE A 279 -8.60 -4.68 -3.10
C ILE A 279 -9.65 -3.69 -2.58
N ILE A 280 -10.35 -4.08 -1.52
CA ILE A 280 -11.24 -3.20 -0.78
C ILE A 280 -10.38 -2.11 -0.12
N SER A 281 -10.62 -0.86 -0.51
CA SER A 281 -9.74 0.26 -0.17
C SER A 281 -10.47 1.59 -0.30
N ASN A 282 -10.22 2.51 0.62
CA ASN A 282 -10.57 3.92 0.51
C ASN A 282 -9.31 4.82 0.47
N HIS A 283 -8.23 4.29 -0.08
CA HIS A 283 -6.94 4.98 -0.19
C HIS A 283 -6.37 5.43 1.18
N GLY A 284 -6.73 4.72 2.23
CA GLY A 284 -6.32 5.06 3.60
C GLY A 284 -6.94 6.34 4.14
N GLY A 285 -8.16 6.68 3.73
CA GLY A 285 -8.86 7.90 4.13
C GLY A 285 -8.28 9.18 3.49
N ARG A 286 -7.70 9.07 2.29
CA ARG A 286 -7.04 10.20 1.61
C ARG A 286 -7.87 10.80 0.48
N GLN A 287 -9.03 10.22 0.14
CA GLN A 287 -9.84 10.62 -1.01
C GLN A 287 -11.23 11.11 -0.62
N VAL A 288 -11.95 10.35 0.22
CA VAL A 288 -13.30 10.67 0.66
C VAL A 288 -13.36 10.63 2.18
N ASP A 289 -13.60 11.79 2.82
CA ASP A 289 -13.58 11.90 4.29
C ASP A 289 -14.84 11.35 4.95
N MET A 290 -15.98 11.46 4.27
CA MET A 290 -17.27 10.95 4.72
C MET A 290 -17.54 9.49 4.33
N GLY A 291 -16.53 8.80 3.77
CA GLY A 291 -16.67 7.43 3.31
C GLY A 291 -16.89 6.40 4.42
N GLN A 292 -17.21 5.18 4.03
CA GLN A 292 -17.32 4.04 4.91
C GLN A 292 -15.91 3.54 5.32
N ALA A 293 -15.79 2.88 6.45
CA ALA A 293 -14.56 2.16 6.78
C ALA A 293 -14.45 0.88 5.93
N THR A 294 -13.25 0.59 5.44
CA THR A 294 -13.02 -0.57 4.55
C THR A 294 -13.37 -1.90 5.18
N ILE A 295 -13.23 -2.05 6.51
CA ILE A 295 -13.65 -3.26 7.21
C ILE A 295 -15.16 -3.50 7.11
N THR A 296 -15.97 -2.43 7.15
CA THR A 296 -17.42 -2.54 7.00
C THR A 296 -17.79 -2.97 5.58
N SER A 297 -17.11 -2.42 4.56
CA SER A 297 -17.28 -2.86 3.17
C SER A 297 -16.87 -4.32 3.00
N LEU A 298 -15.76 -4.76 3.62
CA LEU A 298 -15.31 -6.15 3.59
C LEU A 298 -16.38 -7.10 4.17
N GLN A 299 -16.93 -6.78 5.35
CA GLN A 299 -17.93 -7.62 6.00
C GLN A 299 -19.23 -7.76 5.20
N ASN A 300 -19.56 -6.77 4.37
CA ASN A 300 -20.72 -6.84 3.48
C ASN A 300 -20.43 -7.62 2.19
N ILE A 301 -19.22 -7.49 1.65
CA ILE A 301 -18.82 -8.03 0.34
C ILE A 301 -18.34 -9.49 0.46
N ALA A 302 -17.45 -9.78 1.42
CA ALA A 302 -16.79 -11.08 1.47
C ALA A 302 -17.73 -12.28 1.59
N PRO A 303 -18.82 -12.26 2.38
CA PRO A 303 -19.73 -13.40 2.48
C PRO A 303 -20.42 -13.78 1.17
N LYS A 304 -20.53 -12.82 0.24
CA LYS A 304 -21.25 -13.01 -1.02
C LYS A 304 -20.35 -13.40 -2.20
N TYR A 305 -19.09 -12.93 -2.18
CA TYR A 305 -18.25 -12.96 -3.39
C TYR A 305 -16.90 -13.67 -3.23
N ASN A 306 -16.52 -14.13 -2.03
CA ASN A 306 -15.20 -14.74 -1.76
C ASN A 306 -14.92 -16.04 -2.53
N GLU A 307 -15.96 -16.73 -3.03
CA GLU A 307 -15.81 -17.91 -3.90
C GLU A 307 -15.70 -17.54 -5.38
N GLN A 308 -16.03 -16.31 -5.75
CA GLN A 308 -16.10 -15.86 -7.14
C GLN A 308 -14.87 -15.04 -7.56
N ILE A 309 -14.26 -14.31 -6.62
CA ILE A 309 -13.12 -13.43 -6.89
C ILE A 309 -12.22 -13.34 -5.65
N LYS A 310 -10.90 -13.19 -5.82
CA LYS A 310 -10.00 -12.99 -4.68
C LYS A 310 -10.21 -11.63 -4.04
N ILE A 311 -10.47 -11.62 -2.74
CA ILE A 311 -10.77 -10.41 -1.97
C ILE A 311 -9.59 -10.06 -1.08
N MET A 312 -9.00 -8.91 -1.33
CA MET A 312 -7.94 -8.34 -0.52
C MET A 312 -8.41 -7.04 0.13
N MET A 313 -7.74 -6.59 1.17
CA MET A 313 -8.08 -5.31 1.80
C MET A 313 -6.83 -4.53 2.19
N ASP A 314 -6.89 -3.21 2.06
CA ASP A 314 -6.00 -2.27 2.74
C ASP A 314 -6.80 -1.20 3.51
N SER A 315 -6.15 -0.17 3.96
CA SER A 315 -6.69 0.93 4.78
C SER A 315 -6.98 0.55 6.24
N GLY A 316 -6.47 1.36 7.15
CA GLY A 316 -6.67 1.18 8.59
C GLY A 316 -5.77 0.16 9.28
N ILE A 317 -5.17 -0.80 8.57
CA ILE A 317 -4.33 -1.86 9.13
C ILE A 317 -3.00 -1.27 9.63
N ARG A 318 -2.63 -1.57 10.88
CA ARG A 318 -1.37 -1.10 11.49
C ARG A 318 -0.49 -2.24 12.01
N GLY A 319 -1.04 -3.30 12.57
CA GLY A 319 -0.30 -4.38 13.20
C GLY A 319 -0.85 -5.77 12.85
N GLY A 320 -0.21 -6.81 13.38
CA GLY A 320 -0.60 -8.21 13.13
C GLY A 320 -2.00 -8.54 13.65
N ALA A 321 -2.43 -7.94 14.76
CA ALA A 321 -3.79 -8.10 15.25
C ALA A 321 -4.84 -7.51 14.28
N ASP A 322 -4.54 -6.39 13.64
CA ASP A 322 -5.43 -5.82 12.61
C ASP A 322 -5.48 -6.72 11.37
N ILE A 323 -4.35 -7.32 10.97
CA ILE A 323 -4.30 -8.33 9.91
C ILE A 323 -5.23 -9.51 10.27
N GLY A 324 -5.13 -10.03 11.50
CA GLY A 324 -5.99 -11.11 11.98
C GLY A 324 -7.48 -10.77 11.87
N ARG A 325 -7.88 -9.55 12.24
CA ARG A 325 -9.27 -9.07 12.11
C ARG A 325 -9.76 -9.04 10.66
N VAL A 326 -8.92 -8.56 9.75
CA VAL A 326 -9.27 -8.49 8.33
C VAL A 326 -9.43 -9.89 7.73
N LEU A 327 -8.51 -10.80 8.04
CA LEU A 327 -8.55 -12.17 7.55
C LEU A 327 -9.73 -12.94 8.13
N SER A 328 -10.06 -12.75 9.42
CA SER A 328 -11.24 -13.35 10.04
C SER A 328 -12.55 -12.83 9.43
N SER A 329 -12.56 -11.57 8.96
CA SER A 329 -13.71 -10.95 8.29
C SER A 329 -13.88 -11.37 6.82
N GLY A 330 -13.05 -12.28 6.31
CA GLY A 330 -13.24 -12.89 4.99
C GLY A 330 -12.27 -12.48 3.88
N ALA A 331 -11.32 -11.60 4.13
CA ALA A 331 -10.26 -11.32 3.15
C ALA A 331 -9.33 -12.53 2.97
N ASP A 332 -8.82 -12.71 1.76
CA ASP A 332 -7.79 -13.70 1.45
C ASP A 332 -6.38 -13.17 1.77
N PHE A 333 -6.20 -11.84 1.65
CA PHE A 333 -4.90 -11.19 1.82
C PHE A 333 -5.03 -9.73 2.25
N THR A 334 -3.96 -9.15 2.81
CA THR A 334 -3.95 -7.76 3.28
C THR A 334 -2.78 -6.96 2.72
N PHE A 335 -2.96 -5.64 2.58
CA PHE A 335 -1.88 -4.75 2.19
C PHE A 335 -1.72 -3.59 3.18
N LEU A 336 -0.48 -3.20 3.47
CA LEU A 336 -0.16 -2.13 4.40
C LEU A 336 0.75 -1.08 3.75
N GLY A 337 0.35 0.18 3.80
CA GLY A 337 1.17 1.29 3.31
C GLY A 337 1.92 1.98 4.44
N ARG A 338 1.17 2.66 5.34
CA ARG A 338 1.74 3.50 6.40
C ARG A 338 2.68 2.75 7.34
N SER A 339 2.36 1.52 7.72
CA SER A 339 3.19 0.71 8.64
C SER A 339 4.60 0.54 8.09
N PHE A 340 4.74 0.19 6.82
CA PHE A 340 6.02 0.04 6.15
C PHE A 340 6.75 1.38 5.96
N MET A 341 6.00 2.43 5.62
CA MET A 341 6.59 3.76 5.47
C MET A 341 7.06 4.35 6.79
N TYR A 342 6.37 4.09 7.91
CA TYR A 342 6.89 4.43 9.25
C TYR A 342 8.18 3.67 9.54
N GLY A 343 8.23 2.37 9.22
CA GLY A 343 9.42 1.54 9.39
C GLY A 343 10.64 2.10 8.67
N VAL A 344 10.53 2.33 7.37
CA VAL A 344 11.65 2.86 6.58
C VAL A 344 12.02 4.28 6.97
N SER A 345 11.05 5.13 7.30
CA SER A 345 11.31 6.49 7.80
C SER A 345 11.98 6.48 9.18
N ALA A 346 11.67 5.53 10.05
CA ALA A 346 12.25 5.38 11.38
C ALA A 346 13.64 4.76 11.37
N LEU A 347 13.88 3.71 10.56
CA LEU A 347 15.07 2.86 10.66
C LEU A 347 15.89 2.79 9.36
N GLY A 348 15.46 3.45 8.28
CA GLY A 348 16.15 3.43 6.99
C GLY A 348 16.19 2.01 6.41
N LYS A 349 17.38 1.56 5.98
CA LYS A 349 17.57 0.25 5.33
C LYS A 349 17.02 -0.95 6.12
N LYS A 350 16.95 -0.87 7.44
CA LYS A 350 16.42 -1.94 8.32
C LYS A 350 14.91 -1.83 8.57
N GLY A 351 14.27 -0.79 8.05
CA GLY A 351 12.88 -0.48 8.38
C GLY A 351 11.89 -1.48 7.80
N GLY A 352 12.14 -1.99 6.60
CA GLY A 352 11.31 -3.01 5.95
C GLY A 352 11.33 -4.32 6.73
N ASP A 353 12.53 -4.87 6.97
CA ASP A 353 12.72 -6.12 7.70
C ASP A 353 12.11 -6.07 9.10
N HIS A 354 12.37 -4.97 9.82
CA HIS A 354 11.85 -4.81 11.18
C HIS A 354 10.33 -4.72 11.20
N THR A 355 9.71 -4.03 10.24
CA THR A 355 8.25 -3.97 10.13
C THR A 355 7.66 -5.34 9.85
N ILE A 356 8.24 -6.11 8.90
CA ILE A 356 7.82 -7.49 8.60
C ILE A 356 7.92 -8.37 9.86
N SER A 357 9.02 -8.25 10.63
CA SER A 357 9.22 -9.03 11.84
C SER A 357 8.15 -8.76 12.91
N ILE A 358 7.81 -7.48 13.14
CA ILE A 358 6.72 -7.10 14.05
C ILE A 358 5.39 -7.72 13.59
N LEU A 359 5.05 -7.56 12.31
CA LEU A 359 3.77 -8.03 11.77
C LEU A 359 3.65 -9.55 11.84
N LYS A 360 4.71 -10.28 11.46
CA LYS A 360 4.75 -11.75 11.55
C LYS A 360 4.62 -12.21 13.02
N ALA A 361 5.40 -11.63 13.92
CA ALA A 361 5.36 -12.00 15.34
C ALA A 361 3.98 -11.76 15.97
N GLN A 362 3.37 -10.61 15.72
CA GLN A 362 2.05 -10.27 16.23
C GLN A 362 0.96 -11.17 15.64
N LEU A 363 0.99 -11.47 14.32
CA LEU A 363 0.00 -12.33 13.69
C LEU A 363 0.16 -13.77 14.14
N THR A 364 1.39 -14.29 14.26
CA THR A 364 1.66 -15.61 14.83
C THR A 364 1.06 -15.73 16.23
N GLN A 365 1.32 -14.76 17.11
CA GLN A 365 0.76 -14.74 18.45
C GLN A 365 -0.78 -14.74 18.45
N VAL A 366 -1.42 -13.97 17.55
CA VAL A 366 -2.89 -14.00 17.40
C VAL A 366 -3.37 -15.39 17.00
N MET A 367 -2.74 -16.03 16.01
CA MET A 367 -3.12 -17.38 15.56
C MET A 367 -2.93 -18.42 16.66
N GLU A 368 -1.84 -18.34 17.42
CA GLU A 368 -1.59 -19.21 18.58
C GLU A 368 -2.66 -19.05 19.66
N GLN A 369 -3.05 -17.82 19.99
CA GLN A 369 -4.12 -17.53 20.96
C GLN A 369 -5.51 -17.99 20.46
N MET A 370 -5.72 -18.03 19.15
CA MET A 370 -6.96 -18.50 18.53
C MET A 370 -6.95 -20.01 18.24
N CYS A 371 -5.85 -20.72 18.52
CA CYS A 371 -5.61 -22.10 18.13
C CYS A 371 -5.85 -22.35 16.63
N CYS A 372 -5.33 -21.44 15.79
CA CYS A 372 -5.41 -21.51 14.34
C CYS A 372 -4.06 -21.90 13.75
N GLU A 373 -3.96 -23.07 13.14
CA GLU A 373 -2.74 -23.54 12.46
C GLU A 373 -2.57 -22.94 11.08
N THR A 374 -3.67 -22.57 10.42
CA THR A 374 -3.66 -21.87 9.13
C THR A 374 -4.43 -20.55 9.22
N VAL A 375 -4.06 -19.62 8.33
CA VAL A 375 -4.67 -18.30 8.24
C VAL A 375 -6.19 -18.38 8.02
N HIS A 376 -6.66 -19.31 7.19
CA HIS A 376 -8.09 -19.47 6.88
C HIS A 376 -8.92 -19.89 8.09
N GLN A 377 -8.32 -20.55 9.08
CA GLN A 377 -9.03 -20.95 10.31
C GLN A 377 -9.45 -19.74 11.16
N LEU A 378 -8.81 -18.58 11.02
CA LEU A 378 -9.20 -17.34 11.72
C LEU A 378 -10.67 -16.95 11.49
N ARG A 379 -11.24 -17.29 10.33
CA ARG A 379 -12.65 -17.02 9.99
C ARG A 379 -13.63 -17.69 10.97
N LYS A 380 -13.24 -18.84 11.57
CA LYS A 380 -14.07 -19.57 12.54
C LYS A 380 -14.15 -18.91 13.92
N ASN A 381 -13.26 -17.98 14.19
CA ASN A 381 -13.13 -17.29 15.47
C ASN A 381 -13.82 -15.90 15.47
N LEU A 382 -14.34 -15.43 14.32
CA LEU A 382 -15.05 -14.16 14.24
C LEU A 382 -16.33 -14.19 15.10
N VAL A 383 -16.51 -13.19 15.95
CA VAL A 383 -17.77 -12.97 16.68
C VAL A 383 -18.76 -12.35 15.71
N GLN A 384 -19.91 -13.02 15.54
CA GLN A 384 -21.01 -12.54 14.68
C GLN A 384 -21.86 -11.51 15.40
#